data_4498fe5f361576be8c6f315f5f0157c8
#
_entry.id   4498fe5f361576be8c6f315f5f0157c8
#
_cell.length_a   1.000
_cell.length_b   1.000
_cell.length_c   1.000
_cell.angle_alpha   90.00
_cell.angle_beta   90.00
_cell.angle_gamma   90.00
#
_symmetry.space_group_name_H-M   'P 1'
#
loop_
_entity.id
_entity.type
_entity.pdbx_description
1 polymer ?
#
loop_
_entity_poly.entity_id
_entity_poly.type
_entity_poly.pdbx_seq_one_letter_code
_entity_poly.pdbx_strand_id
1 'polypeptide(L)' 'MLRYLMPLNSIAIIKLLGGPTKVAKLLNISVPAVSMWQNGDIPYDKLVILAATLEQQSHGLVSRKTLFPKNYKLIWPELD' A
#
# COMPACT_ATOMS: atom_id res chain seq x y z
N MET A 1 -5.92 -17.05 14.95
CA MET A 1 -6.08 -16.71 14.65
C MET A 1 -6.09 -16.10 13.86
N LEU A 2 -5.86 -15.99 13.76
CA LEU A 2 -5.92 -15.45 13.15
C LEU A 2 -5.85 -14.89 12.29
N ARG A 3 -5.77 -14.81 12.15
CA ARG A 3 -5.70 -14.32 11.54
C ARG A 3 -5.60 -13.89 10.54
N TYR A 4 -5.69 -13.95 10.37
CA TYR A 4 -5.70 -13.68 9.53
C TYR A 4 -5.59 -13.23 8.82
N LEU A 5 -6.01 -13.48 8.94
CA LEU A 5 -5.21 -12.95 7.92
C LEU A 5 -5.93 -12.54 6.70
N MET A 6 -6.47 -11.39 6.72
CA MET A 6 -7.03 -10.83 5.55
C MET A 6 -5.95 -10.56 4.54
N PRO A 7 -6.05 -11.08 3.30
CA PRO A 7 -5.16 -10.64 2.24
C PRO A 7 -5.33 -9.14 2.07
N LEU A 8 -4.22 -8.42 2.01
CA LEU A 8 -4.23 -6.99 1.76
C LEU A 8 -4.46 -6.78 0.28
N ASN A 9 -5.71 -6.63 -0.10
CA ASN A 9 -6.04 -6.31 -1.48
C ASN A 9 -6.02 -4.80 -1.69
N SER A 10 -6.11 -4.38 -2.95
CA SER A 10 -6.03 -2.97 -3.31
C SER A 10 -7.13 -2.15 -2.66
N ILE A 11 -8.34 -2.69 -2.53
CA ILE A 11 -9.44 -1.98 -1.89
C ILE A 11 -9.11 -1.65 -0.44
N ALA A 12 -8.60 -2.64 0.29
CA ALA A 12 -8.25 -2.45 1.70
C ALA A 12 -7.11 -1.44 1.85
N ILE A 13 -6.11 -1.51 1.00
CA ILE A 13 -4.97 -0.60 1.05
C ILE A 13 -5.43 0.84 0.78
N ILE A 14 -6.21 1.05 -0.26
CA ILE A 14 -6.73 2.37 -0.61
C ILE A 14 -7.57 2.92 0.54
N LYS A 15 -8.40 2.08 1.15
CA LYS A 15 -9.24 2.48 2.27
C LYS A 15 -8.41 2.90 3.48
N LEU A 16 -7.37 2.14 3.80
CA LEU A 16 -6.46 2.49 4.91
C LEU A 16 -5.77 3.82 4.67
N LEU A 17 -5.52 4.18 3.41
CA LEU A 17 -4.87 5.45 3.07
C LEU A 17 -5.84 6.62 2.99
N GLY A 18 -7.11 6.39 3.25
CA GLY A 18 -8.10 7.47 3.29
C GLY A 18 -9.01 7.57 2.09
N GLY A 19 -8.96 6.59 1.18
CA GLY A 19 -9.83 6.54 0.02
C GLY A 19 -9.15 6.98 -1.27
N PRO A 20 -9.83 6.80 -2.41
CA PRO A 20 -9.23 7.07 -3.73
C PRO A 20 -8.74 8.50 -3.92
N THR A 21 -9.50 9.48 -3.42
CA THR A 21 -9.12 10.89 -3.56
C THR A 21 -7.81 11.18 -2.85
N LYS A 22 -7.65 10.64 -1.65
CA LYS A 22 -6.43 10.86 -0.88
C LYS A 22 -5.23 10.19 -1.53
N VAL A 23 -5.41 8.96 -2.01
CA VAL A 23 -4.35 8.23 -2.71
C VAL A 23 -3.95 8.98 -3.99
N ALA A 24 -4.92 9.48 -4.74
CA ALA A 24 -4.65 10.25 -5.95
C ALA A 24 -3.79 11.48 -5.64
N LYS A 25 -4.08 12.18 -4.56
CA LYS A 25 -3.28 13.33 -4.15
C LYS A 25 -1.87 12.92 -3.74
N LEU A 26 -1.74 11.84 -2.99
CA LEU A 26 -0.43 11.35 -2.57
C LEU A 26 0.47 11.01 -3.76
N LEU A 27 -0.11 10.48 -4.82
CA LEU A 27 0.64 10.05 -6.00
C LEU A 27 0.65 11.09 -7.12
N ASN A 28 -0.12 12.19 -6.96
CA ASN A 28 -0.26 13.22 -7.98
C ASN A 28 -0.80 12.62 -9.30
N ILE A 29 -1.85 11.83 -9.20
CA ILE A 29 -2.53 11.22 -10.34
C ILE A 29 -4.03 11.46 -10.22
N SER A 30 -4.79 11.05 -11.23
CA SER A 30 -6.23 11.26 -11.24
C SER A 30 -6.97 10.26 -10.34
N VAL A 31 -8.12 10.66 -9.82
CA VAL A 31 -8.96 9.77 -9.02
C VAL A 31 -9.42 8.55 -9.84
N PRO A 32 -9.87 8.70 -11.11
CA PRO A 32 -10.23 7.53 -11.90
C PRO A 32 -9.11 6.50 -12.04
N ALA A 33 -7.85 6.96 -12.12
CA ALA A 33 -6.72 6.03 -12.19
C ALA A 33 -6.64 5.16 -10.93
N VAL A 34 -6.82 5.76 -9.75
CA VAL A 34 -6.84 5.03 -8.50
C VAL A 34 -8.04 4.10 -8.43
N SER A 35 -9.20 4.56 -8.87
CA SER A 35 -10.42 3.76 -8.83
C SER A 35 -10.30 2.48 -9.66
N MET A 36 -9.54 2.53 -10.75
CA MET A 36 -9.31 1.34 -11.57
C MET A 36 -8.60 0.23 -10.80
N TRP A 37 -7.78 0.60 -9.83
CA TRP A 37 -7.04 -0.39 -9.04
C TRP A 37 -7.95 -1.15 -8.07
N GLN A 38 -9.13 -0.66 -7.78
CA GLN A 38 -10.08 -1.36 -6.91
C GLN A 38 -10.63 -2.62 -7.57
N ASN A 39 -10.58 -2.67 -8.89
CA ASN A 39 -10.99 -3.86 -9.66
C ASN A 39 -9.81 -4.70 -10.10
N GLY A 40 -8.61 -4.37 -9.65
CA GLY A 40 -7.39 -5.09 -9.99
C GLY A 40 -6.35 -4.86 -8.93
N ASP A 41 -5.10 -4.75 -9.33
CA ASP A 41 -4.00 -4.56 -8.38
C ASP A 41 -3.41 -3.16 -8.50
N ILE A 42 -2.88 -2.67 -7.37
CA ILE A 42 -2.08 -1.46 -7.37
C ILE A 42 -0.76 -1.78 -8.09
N PRO A 43 -0.36 -0.98 -9.09
CA PRO A 43 0.92 -1.21 -9.76
C PRO A 43 2.07 -1.24 -8.75
N TYR A 44 3.05 -2.08 -9.01
CA TYR A 44 4.18 -2.31 -8.11
C TYR A 44 4.90 -1.01 -7.75
N ASP A 45 5.20 -0.18 -8.74
CA ASP A 45 5.89 1.10 -8.51
C ASP A 45 5.09 2.05 -7.63
N LYS A 46 3.77 2.05 -7.77
CA LYS A 46 2.90 2.89 -6.95
C LYS A 46 2.82 2.34 -5.53
N LEU A 47 2.77 1.04 -5.38
CA LEU A 47 2.73 0.41 -4.06
C LEU A 47 4.02 0.69 -3.28
N VAL A 48 5.17 0.68 -3.95
CA VAL A 48 6.43 1.04 -3.32
C VAL A 48 6.37 2.47 -2.77
N ILE A 49 5.85 3.41 -3.55
CA ILE A 49 5.72 4.80 -3.12
C ILE A 49 4.79 4.92 -1.91
N LEU A 50 3.69 4.18 -1.91
CA LEU A 50 2.68 4.26 -0.86
C LEU A 50 3.08 3.50 0.42
N ALA A 51 4.05 2.60 0.32
CA ALA A 51 4.35 1.67 1.40
C ALA A 51 4.71 2.34 2.72
N ALA A 52 5.58 3.36 2.68
CA ALA A 52 5.99 4.06 3.90
C ALA A 52 4.82 4.79 4.55
N THR A 53 3.98 5.44 3.74
CA THR A 53 2.80 6.13 4.24
C THR A 53 1.81 5.14 4.86
N LEU A 54 1.63 3.99 4.22
CA LEU A 54 0.73 2.96 4.69
C LEU A 54 1.21 2.40 6.04
N GLU A 55 2.52 2.17 6.17
CA GLU A 55 3.11 1.71 7.42
C GLU A 55 2.85 2.72 8.54
N GLN A 56 3.07 3.99 8.25
CA GLN A 56 2.87 5.06 9.23
C GLN A 56 1.41 5.17 9.63
N GLN A 57 0.49 5.20 8.68
CA GLN A 57 -0.92 5.38 8.96
C GLN A 57 -1.57 4.17 9.62
N SER A 58 -1.04 2.99 9.40
CA SER A 58 -1.53 1.78 10.04
C SER A 58 -0.85 1.50 11.37
N HIS A 59 0.01 2.41 11.83
CA HIS A 59 0.80 2.24 13.07
C HIS A 59 1.61 0.97 13.05
N GLY A 60 2.18 0.63 11.89
CA GLY A 60 3.03 -0.53 11.74
C GLY A 60 2.31 -1.85 11.49
N LEU A 61 0.98 -1.85 11.50
CA LEU A 61 0.24 -3.08 11.21
C LEU A 61 0.50 -3.58 9.79
N VAL A 62 0.62 -2.64 8.86
CA VAL A 62 0.98 -2.95 7.47
C VAL A 62 2.34 -2.34 7.24
N SER A 63 3.38 -3.15 7.38
CA SER A 63 4.75 -2.65 7.25
C SER A 63 5.27 -2.87 5.83
N ARG A 64 6.36 -2.15 5.52
CA ARG A 64 7.04 -2.35 4.24
C ARG A 64 7.54 -3.78 4.10
N LYS A 65 7.94 -4.39 5.21
CA LYS A 65 8.37 -5.80 5.22
C LYS A 65 7.19 -6.74 4.93
N THR A 66 6.01 -6.40 5.43
CA THR A 66 4.81 -7.20 5.19
C THR A 66 4.39 -7.13 3.72
N LEU A 67 4.46 -5.93 3.13
CA LEU A 67 4.09 -5.73 1.74
C LEU A 67 5.09 -6.35 0.76
N PHE A 68 6.37 -6.32 1.12
CA PHE A 68 7.45 -6.80 0.24
C PHE A 68 8.37 -7.75 1.01
N PRO A 69 7.86 -8.93 1.43
CA PRO A 69 8.63 -9.81 2.32
C PRO A 69 9.94 -10.31 1.73
N LYS A 70 10.04 -10.36 0.41
CA LYS A 70 11.25 -10.84 -0.26
C LYS A 70 12.17 -9.72 -0.73
N ASN A 71 11.60 -8.54 -1.01
CA ASN A 71 12.32 -7.47 -1.67
C ASN A 71 12.55 -6.23 -0.82
N TYR A 72 12.07 -6.21 0.42
CA TYR A 72 12.14 -4.97 1.21
C TYR A 72 13.57 -4.46 1.39
N LYS A 73 14.53 -5.34 1.51
CA LYS A 73 15.93 -4.93 1.67
C LYS A 73 16.52 -4.32 0.40
N LEU A 74 16.05 -4.79 -0.75
CA LEU A 74 16.49 -4.23 -2.03
C LEU A 74 15.91 -2.83 -2.24
N ILE A 75 14.65 -2.65 -1.82
CA ILE A 75 13.95 -1.37 -2.00
C ILE A 75 14.40 -0.38 -0.93
N TRP A 76 14.52 -0.84 0.31
CA TRP A 76 14.90 0.00 1.45
C TRP A 76 16.07 -0.66 2.19
N PRO A 77 17.30 -0.46 1.73
CA PRO A 77 18.47 -1.11 2.35
C PRO A 77 18.67 -0.77 3.82
N GLU A 78 18.11 0.37 4.26
CA GLU A 78 18.20 0.81 5.63
C GLU A 78 17.33 -0.01 6.60
N LEU A 79 16.41 -0.81 6.09
CA LEU A 79 15.57 -1.68 6.92
C LEU A 79 16.31 -2.96 7.27
N ASP A 80 16.11 -3.39 8.51
CA ASP A 80 16.71 -4.65 8.97
C ASP A 80 15.89 -5.86 8.57
#